data_962daf14f919815603fe90cc720db1c5
#
_entry.id   962daf14f919815603fe90cc720db1c5
#
_cell.length_a   1.000
_cell.length_b   1.000
_cell.length_c   1.000
_cell.angle_alpha   90.00
_cell.angle_beta   90.00
_cell.angle_gamma   90.00
#
_symmetry.space_group_name_H-M   'P 1'
#
loop_
_entity.id
_entity.type
_entity.pdbx_description
1 polymer ?
#
loop_
_entity_poly.entity_id
_entity_poly.type
_entity_poly.pdbx_seq_one_letter_code
_entity_poly.pdbx_strand_id
1 'polypeptide(L)'
;QHSMQVANLATEVANKIGAKALLVRTGALYHDIGKMNSPAYFTENQNNFNPHDRISYEQSAAIVISHVKDGLKLADKYNLPQVIKDFISTHHGKGKTKYFLISYKNQNPDQPVDESLFTYPGPNPFTLEQAILMMADSVEAASRSLNEYTEESISGLVDKIVDSQVQEGFFKDCPITFHDITVAKDVFKEKLKTIYHTRISYPELKKK
;
A
#
# COMPACT_ATOMS: atom_id res chain seq x y z
N GLN A 1 11.92 5.13 -1.71
CA GLN A 1 11.75 4.33 -2.94
C GLN A 1 10.30 3.86 -3.10
N HIS A 2 9.66 3.33 -2.05
CA HIS A 2 8.26 2.90 -2.03
C HIS A 2 7.30 3.94 -2.61
N SER A 3 7.21 5.15 -2.01
CA SER A 3 6.28 6.20 -2.46
C SER A 3 6.48 6.59 -3.92
N MET A 4 7.70 6.51 -4.45
CA MET A 4 7.96 6.74 -5.88
C MET A 4 7.39 5.64 -6.78
N GLN A 5 7.51 4.38 -6.37
CA GLN A 5 6.94 3.25 -7.11
C GLN A 5 5.42 3.31 -7.07
N VAL A 6 4.83 3.56 -5.89
CA VAL A 6 3.38 3.76 -5.75
C VAL A 6 2.91 4.92 -6.63
N ALA A 7 3.62 6.06 -6.62
CA ALA A 7 3.29 7.20 -7.46
C ALA A 7 3.33 6.87 -8.95
N ASN A 8 4.31 6.08 -9.40
CA ASN A 8 4.40 5.66 -10.80
C ASN A 8 3.23 4.73 -11.18
N LEU A 9 2.95 3.72 -10.37
CA LEU A 9 1.84 2.79 -10.61
C LEU A 9 0.48 3.53 -10.63
N ALA A 10 0.23 4.35 -9.61
CA ALA A 10 -1.02 5.08 -9.48
C ALA A 10 -1.23 6.12 -10.60
N THR A 11 -0.17 6.81 -11.04
CA THR A 11 -0.24 7.77 -12.14
C THR A 11 -0.63 7.10 -13.46
N GLU A 12 -0.11 5.92 -13.74
CA GLU A 12 -0.45 5.18 -14.96
C GLU A 12 -1.93 4.75 -14.97
N VAL A 13 -2.43 4.25 -13.85
CA VAL A 13 -3.86 3.93 -13.71
C VAL A 13 -4.70 5.18 -13.91
N ALA A 14 -4.36 6.29 -13.23
CA ALA A 14 -5.10 7.54 -13.33
C ALA A 14 -5.17 8.06 -14.78
N ASN A 15 -4.08 7.98 -15.53
CA ASN A 15 -4.07 8.35 -16.95
C ASN A 15 -4.99 7.46 -17.80
N LYS A 16 -5.07 6.16 -17.51
CA LYS A 16 -5.89 5.20 -18.29
C LYS A 16 -7.38 5.35 -18.04
N ILE A 17 -7.80 5.68 -16.81
CA ILE A 17 -9.21 5.82 -16.45
C ILE A 17 -9.72 7.26 -16.45
N GLY A 18 -8.86 8.24 -16.78
CA GLY A 18 -9.24 9.66 -16.87
C GLY A 18 -9.33 10.38 -15.52
N ALA A 19 -8.67 9.86 -14.48
CA ALA A 19 -8.55 10.53 -13.18
C ALA A 19 -7.45 11.63 -13.21
N LYS A 20 -7.37 12.43 -12.15
CA LYS A 20 -6.40 13.53 -12.02
C LYS A 20 -5.01 12.99 -11.69
N ALA A 21 -4.27 12.55 -12.70
CA ALA A 21 -3.00 11.85 -12.56
C ALA A 21 -1.95 12.61 -11.73
N LEU A 22 -1.82 13.94 -11.91
CA LEU A 22 -0.90 14.75 -11.11
C LEU A 22 -1.30 14.79 -9.63
N LEU A 23 -2.60 14.83 -9.34
CA LEU A 23 -3.12 14.81 -7.98
C LEU A 23 -2.83 13.46 -7.30
N VAL A 24 -3.10 12.35 -8.00
CA VAL A 24 -2.78 10.99 -7.52
C VAL A 24 -1.28 10.86 -7.25
N ARG A 25 -0.43 11.33 -8.17
CA ARG A 25 1.01 11.32 -7.99
C ARG A 25 1.45 12.09 -6.76
N THR A 26 0.92 13.28 -6.56
CA THR A 26 1.23 14.09 -5.38
C THR A 26 0.75 13.40 -4.11
N GLY A 27 -0.49 12.91 -4.08
CA GLY A 27 -1.02 12.15 -2.95
C GLY A 27 -0.13 10.94 -2.61
N ALA A 28 0.31 10.18 -3.61
CA ALA A 28 1.19 9.03 -3.42
C ALA A 28 2.57 9.40 -2.85
N LEU A 29 3.11 10.59 -3.15
CA LEU A 29 4.38 11.02 -2.57
C LEU A 29 4.27 11.40 -1.09
N TYR A 30 3.08 11.79 -0.63
CA TYR A 30 2.85 12.28 0.73
C TYR A 30 2.10 11.29 1.64
N HIS A 31 1.46 10.23 1.10
CA HIS A 31 0.57 9.37 1.88
C HIS A 31 1.21 8.80 3.14
N ASP A 32 2.48 8.52 3.08
CA ASP A 32 3.28 7.82 4.10
C ASP A 32 4.22 8.74 4.91
N ILE A 33 4.05 10.07 4.86
CA ILE A 33 4.97 11.00 5.55
C ILE A 33 5.05 10.76 7.06
N GLY A 34 4.02 10.17 7.66
CA GLY A 34 4.00 9.86 9.09
C GLY A 34 4.96 8.75 9.51
N LYS A 35 5.42 7.90 8.60
CA LYS A 35 6.46 6.89 8.86
C LYS A 35 7.77 7.50 9.35
N MET A 36 8.00 8.79 9.09
CA MET A 36 9.17 9.52 9.58
C MET A 36 9.29 9.57 11.10
N ASN A 37 8.19 9.40 11.85
CA ASN A 37 8.23 9.42 13.32
C ASN A 37 8.80 8.11 13.91
N SER A 38 8.66 6.99 13.21
CA SER A 38 9.11 5.68 13.68
C SER A 38 9.66 4.84 12.52
N PRO A 39 10.66 5.32 11.76
CA PRO A 39 11.05 4.73 10.48
C PRO A 39 11.53 3.28 10.57
N ALA A 40 12.18 2.89 11.68
CA ALA A 40 12.71 1.54 11.87
C ALA A 40 11.63 0.44 11.94
N TYR A 41 10.37 0.81 12.21
CA TYR A 41 9.24 -0.13 12.27
C TYR A 41 8.64 -0.46 10.89
N PHE A 42 9.10 0.17 9.82
CA PHE A 42 8.61 -0.09 8.46
C PHE A 42 9.67 -0.84 7.66
N THR A 43 9.26 -1.94 7.03
CA THR A 43 10.17 -2.91 6.38
C THR A 43 11.10 -2.30 5.34
N GLU A 44 10.63 -1.28 4.62
CA GLU A 44 11.42 -0.54 3.64
C GLU A 44 12.61 0.24 4.23
N ASN A 45 12.62 0.45 5.55
CA ASN A 45 13.67 1.17 6.29
C ASN A 45 14.47 0.28 7.26
N GLN A 46 14.14 -1.03 7.32
CA GLN A 46 14.82 -1.96 8.23
C GLN A 46 16.17 -2.43 7.65
N ASN A 47 17.18 -2.46 8.50
CA ASN A 47 18.52 -2.99 8.21
C ASN A 47 18.86 -4.06 9.26
N ASN A 48 18.80 -5.35 8.89
CA ASN A 48 19.23 -6.49 9.70
C ASN A 48 18.61 -6.62 11.12
N PHE A 49 17.70 -5.75 11.52
CA PHE A 49 17.03 -5.74 12.81
C PHE A 49 15.56 -5.34 12.63
N ASN A 50 14.66 -6.19 13.11
CA ASN A 50 13.23 -5.92 13.14
C ASN A 50 12.78 -5.57 14.56
N PRO A 51 12.47 -4.31 14.87
CA PRO A 51 12.06 -3.92 16.22
C PRO A 51 10.74 -4.55 16.68
N HIS A 52 9.90 -5.04 15.76
CA HIS A 52 8.67 -5.76 16.09
C HIS A 52 8.91 -7.07 16.84
N ASP A 53 10.10 -7.67 16.72
CA ASP A 53 10.44 -8.93 17.41
C ASP A 53 10.56 -8.78 18.94
N ARG A 54 10.58 -7.53 19.44
CA ARG A 54 10.76 -7.20 20.87
C ARG A 54 9.50 -6.67 21.55
N ILE A 55 8.40 -6.55 20.84
CA ILE A 55 7.14 -5.98 21.35
C ILE A 55 5.95 -6.88 20.98
N SER A 56 4.81 -6.69 21.63
CA SER A 56 3.62 -7.47 21.30
C SER A 56 3.05 -7.11 19.92
N TYR A 57 2.18 -7.99 19.40
CA TYR A 57 1.52 -7.74 18.11
C TYR A 57 0.58 -6.54 18.17
N GLU A 58 -0.07 -6.29 19.31
CA GLU A 58 -0.91 -5.12 19.52
C GLU A 58 -0.08 -3.82 19.52
N GLN A 59 1.07 -3.85 20.20
CA GLN A 59 2.01 -2.71 20.17
C GLN A 59 2.55 -2.46 18.78
N SER A 60 2.88 -3.52 18.06
CA SER A 60 3.31 -3.46 16.65
C SER A 60 2.24 -2.84 15.77
N ALA A 61 0.99 -3.31 15.89
CA ALA A 61 -0.15 -2.77 15.16
C ALA A 61 -0.37 -1.28 15.48
N ALA A 62 -0.36 -0.91 16.77
CA ALA A 62 -0.53 0.47 17.19
C ALA A 62 0.53 1.41 16.59
N ILE A 63 1.80 1.00 16.57
CA ILE A 63 2.89 1.78 15.96
C ILE A 63 2.66 1.93 14.44
N VAL A 64 2.36 0.82 13.76
CA VAL A 64 2.12 0.88 12.31
C VAL A 64 0.90 1.72 11.98
N ILE A 65 -0.22 1.57 12.70
CA ILE A 65 -1.44 2.36 12.49
C ILE A 65 -1.20 3.85 12.77
N SER A 66 -0.34 4.18 13.75
CA SER A 66 -0.11 5.57 14.16
C SER A 66 0.45 6.45 13.05
N HIS A 67 1.12 5.88 12.00
CA HIS A 67 1.69 6.70 10.93
C HIS A 67 0.64 7.54 10.19
N VAL A 68 -0.61 7.09 10.10
CA VAL A 68 -1.70 7.87 9.50
C VAL A 68 -1.95 9.15 10.31
N LYS A 69 -2.11 9.00 11.63
CA LYS A 69 -2.31 10.14 12.55
C LYS A 69 -1.09 11.07 12.57
N ASP A 70 0.10 10.51 12.57
CA ASP A 70 1.33 11.28 12.59
C ASP A 70 1.58 12.00 11.26
N GLY A 71 1.20 11.37 10.15
CA GLY A 71 1.19 12.00 8.83
C GLY A 71 0.26 13.20 8.76
N LEU A 72 -0.95 13.09 9.31
CA LEU A 72 -1.89 14.21 9.41
C LEU A 72 -1.35 15.36 10.26
N LYS A 73 -0.71 15.07 11.41
CA LYS A 73 -0.06 16.11 12.23
C LYS A 73 1.06 16.84 11.46
N LEU A 74 1.86 16.10 10.70
CA LEU A 74 2.90 16.69 9.86
C LEU A 74 2.27 17.54 8.74
N ALA A 75 1.23 17.04 8.10
CA ALA A 75 0.50 17.77 7.06
C ALA A 75 -0.11 19.07 7.60
N ASP A 76 -0.63 19.06 8.83
CA ASP A 76 -1.14 20.27 9.51
C ASP A 76 0.00 21.25 9.82
N LYS A 77 1.10 20.75 10.39
CA LYS A 77 2.28 21.56 10.72
C LYS A 77 2.84 22.30 9.51
N TYR A 78 2.81 21.68 8.34
CA TYR A 78 3.33 22.27 7.11
C TYR A 78 2.24 22.84 6.19
N ASN A 79 1.01 23.01 6.70
CA ASN A 79 -0.13 23.58 5.98
C ASN A 79 -0.40 22.91 4.62
N LEU A 80 -0.27 21.58 4.53
CA LEU A 80 -0.63 20.88 3.32
C LEU A 80 -2.12 21.03 3.00
N PRO A 81 -2.51 21.14 1.73
CA PRO A 81 -3.92 21.23 1.32
C PRO A 81 -4.74 20.04 1.82
N GLN A 82 -6.03 20.27 2.11
CA GLN A 82 -6.93 19.23 2.61
C GLN A 82 -6.95 18.00 1.70
N VAL A 83 -6.96 18.21 0.37
CA VAL A 83 -6.93 17.11 -0.60
C VAL A 83 -5.72 16.17 -0.44
N ILE A 84 -4.58 16.66 0.03
CA ILE A 84 -3.40 15.82 0.32
C ILE A 84 -3.56 15.11 1.67
N LYS A 85 -4.13 15.79 2.68
CA LYS A 85 -4.47 15.15 3.97
C LYS A 85 -5.48 14.02 3.79
N ASP A 86 -6.40 14.16 2.85
CA ASP A 86 -7.37 13.13 2.52
C ASP A 86 -6.68 11.86 1.99
N PHE A 87 -5.64 11.97 1.17
CA PHE A 87 -4.83 10.81 0.76
C PHE A 87 -4.15 10.14 1.96
N ILE A 88 -3.57 10.92 2.88
CA ILE A 88 -2.93 10.40 4.08
C ILE A 88 -3.94 9.63 4.95
N SER A 89 -5.16 10.14 5.10
CA SER A 89 -6.17 9.53 5.95
C SER A 89 -6.82 8.28 5.34
N THR A 90 -6.92 8.21 4.00
CA THR A 90 -7.73 7.20 3.31
C THR A 90 -6.96 6.03 2.73
N HIS A 91 -5.62 6.12 2.61
CA HIS A 91 -4.85 5.11 1.85
C HIS A 91 -4.91 3.69 2.44
N HIS A 92 -5.20 3.55 3.73
CA HIS A 92 -5.50 2.27 4.37
C HIS A 92 -7.00 2.08 4.69
N GLY A 93 -7.81 3.13 4.58
CA GLY A 93 -9.22 3.10 4.93
C GLY A 93 -9.47 2.56 6.33
N LYS A 94 -10.43 1.65 6.45
CA LYS A 94 -10.71 0.85 7.65
C LYS A 94 -10.10 -0.56 7.55
N GLY A 95 -9.02 -0.70 6.81
CA GLY A 95 -8.28 -1.95 6.68
C GLY A 95 -7.66 -2.40 8.00
N LYS A 96 -7.18 -3.63 8.02
CA LYS A 96 -6.55 -4.23 9.20
C LYS A 96 -5.07 -4.49 8.96
N THR A 97 -4.27 -4.37 9.99
CA THR A 97 -2.88 -4.84 10.02
C THR A 97 -2.87 -6.37 10.09
N LYS A 98 -3.23 -7.02 8.94
CA LYS A 98 -3.56 -8.45 8.86
C LYS A 98 -2.46 -9.35 9.41
N TYR A 99 -1.19 -9.01 9.16
CA TYR A 99 -0.06 -9.79 9.68
C TYR A 99 -0.11 -9.90 11.21
N PHE A 100 -0.22 -8.76 11.90
CA PHE A 100 -0.24 -8.75 13.36
C PHE A 100 -1.51 -9.36 13.94
N LEU A 101 -2.67 -9.09 13.31
CA LEU A 101 -3.94 -9.68 13.73
C LEU A 101 -3.93 -11.21 13.65
N ILE A 102 -3.46 -11.76 12.52
CA ILE A 102 -3.39 -13.21 12.31
C ILE A 102 -2.37 -13.83 13.25
N SER A 103 -1.20 -13.22 13.41
CA SER A 103 -0.17 -13.69 14.32
C SER A 103 -0.65 -13.70 15.77
N TYR A 104 -1.39 -12.65 16.19
CA TYR A 104 -2.00 -12.60 17.51
C TYR A 104 -3.02 -13.72 17.71
N LYS A 105 -3.93 -13.95 16.76
CA LYS A 105 -4.92 -15.04 16.81
C LYS A 105 -4.26 -16.41 16.88
N ASN A 106 -3.19 -16.63 16.11
CA ASN A 106 -2.46 -17.91 16.13
C ASN A 106 -1.75 -18.16 17.46
N GLN A 107 -1.26 -17.08 18.10
CA GLN A 107 -0.62 -17.20 19.42
C GLN A 107 -1.63 -17.38 20.56
N ASN A 108 -2.86 -16.90 20.38
CA ASN A 108 -3.91 -16.88 21.40
C ASN A 108 -5.21 -17.52 20.86
N PRO A 109 -5.22 -18.82 20.49
CA PRO A 109 -6.33 -19.43 19.76
C PRO A 109 -7.65 -19.44 20.55
N ASP A 110 -7.58 -19.48 21.88
CA ASP A 110 -8.74 -19.58 22.77
C ASP A 110 -9.17 -18.22 23.37
N GLN A 111 -8.52 -17.13 22.99
CA GLN A 111 -8.84 -15.81 23.51
C GLN A 111 -9.63 -14.96 22.51
N PRO A 112 -10.67 -14.24 22.96
CA PRO A 112 -11.33 -13.26 22.12
C PRO A 112 -10.34 -12.14 21.76
N VAL A 113 -10.33 -11.73 20.50
CA VAL A 113 -9.49 -10.63 20.02
C VAL A 113 -10.33 -9.38 19.81
N ASP A 114 -9.87 -8.26 20.34
CA ASP A 114 -10.40 -6.95 19.97
C ASP A 114 -9.77 -6.51 18.64
N GLU A 115 -10.44 -6.79 17.54
CA GLU A 115 -9.96 -6.45 16.20
C GLU A 115 -9.82 -4.92 15.96
N SER A 116 -10.44 -4.09 16.81
CA SER A 116 -10.30 -2.63 16.70
C SER A 116 -8.86 -2.17 16.93
N LEU A 117 -8.08 -2.90 17.74
CA LEU A 117 -6.65 -2.61 17.99
C LEU A 117 -5.77 -2.81 16.73
N PHE A 118 -6.27 -3.58 15.77
CA PHE A 118 -5.57 -3.90 14.53
C PHE A 118 -6.17 -3.18 13.31
N THR A 119 -7.13 -2.28 13.51
CA THR A 119 -7.91 -1.63 12.45
C THR A 119 -7.50 -0.17 12.30
N TYR A 120 -7.23 0.23 11.06
CA TYR A 120 -6.98 1.64 10.73
C TYR A 120 -8.23 2.50 10.96
N PRO A 121 -8.07 3.78 11.34
CA PRO A 121 -9.20 4.63 11.73
C PRO A 121 -10.11 5.01 10.55
N GLY A 122 -9.61 4.91 9.32
CA GLY A 122 -10.30 5.42 8.13
C GLY A 122 -10.17 6.94 7.99
N PRO A 123 -11.01 7.55 7.17
CA PRO A 123 -12.11 6.97 6.41
C PRO A 123 -11.67 6.09 5.24
N ASN A 124 -12.61 5.35 4.65
CA ASN A 124 -12.38 4.68 3.36
C ASN A 124 -12.23 5.73 2.24
N PRO A 125 -11.61 5.38 1.10
CA PRO A 125 -11.59 6.22 -0.09
C PRO A 125 -12.98 6.70 -0.50
N PHE A 126 -13.10 7.97 -0.84
CA PHE A 126 -14.34 8.58 -1.30
C PHE A 126 -14.18 9.34 -2.63
N THR A 127 -12.97 9.35 -3.18
CA THR A 127 -12.69 9.82 -4.55
C THR A 127 -12.00 8.74 -5.36
N LEU A 128 -12.11 8.85 -6.68
CA LEU A 128 -11.47 7.94 -7.61
C LEU A 128 -9.94 7.90 -7.40
N GLU A 129 -9.34 9.07 -7.21
CA GLU A 129 -7.91 9.22 -6.99
C GLU A 129 -7.43 8.51 -5.71
N GLN A 130 -8.21 8.57 -4.63
CA GLN A 130 -7.89 7.88 -3.36
C GLN A 130 -8.01 6.37 -3.50
N ALA A 131 -9.01 5.87 -4.23
CA ALA A 131 -9.15 4.44 -4.51
C ALA A 131 -7.97 3.91 -5.34
N ILE A 132 -7.53 4.66 -6.35
CA ILE A 132 -6.35 4.32 -7.14
C ILE A 132 -5.12 4.23 -6.25
N LEU A 133 -4.92 5.20 -5.35
CA LEU A 133 -3.78 5.17 -4.43
C LEU A 133 -3.82 3.94 -3.52
N MET A 134 -4.97 3.63 -2.90
CA MET A 134 -5.11 2.47 -2.02
C MET A 134 -4.77 1.16 -2.74
N MET A 135 -5.25 0.99 -3.98
CA MET A 135 -4.91 -0.18 -4.78
C MET A 135 -3.42 -0.24 -5.10
N ALA A 136 -2.84 0.87 -5.57
CA ALA A 136 -1.44 0.94 -5.97
C ALA A 136 -0.48 0.70 -4.80
N ASP A 137 -0.76 1.28 -3.63
CA ASP A 137 0.02 1.09 -2.41
C ASP A 137 0.05 -0.37 -1.99
N SER A 138 -1.13 -0.99 -1.88
CA SER A 138 -1.25 -2.39 -1.47
C SER A 138 -0.61 -3.36 -2.48
N VAL A 139 -0.75 -3.11 -3.77
CA VAL A 139 -0.15 -3.92 -4.83
C VAL A 139 1.37 -3.79 -4.83
N GLU A 140 1.90 -2.56 -4.68
CA GLU A 140 3.35 -2.33 -4.62
C GLU A 140 3.96 -3.02 -3.39
N ALA A 141 3.36 -2.82 -2.21
CA ALA A 141 3.85 -3.42 -0.97
C ALA A 141 3.84 -4.96 -1.05
N ALA A 142 2.76 -5.56 -1.53
CA ALA A 142 2.64 -7.00 -1.66
C ALA A 142 3.58 -7.58 -2.73
N SER A 143 3.85 -6.85 -3.81
CA SER A 143 4.72 -7.33 -4.89
C SER A 143 6.15 -7.63 -4.44
N ARG A 144 6.62 -6.96 -3.39
CA ARG A 144 7.96 -7.19 -2.82
C ARG A 144 8.12 -8.55 -2.13
N SER A 145 7.03 -9.19 -1.76
CA SER A 145 7.03 -10.50 -1.11
C SER A 145 6.92 -11.67 -2.08
N LEU A 146 6.83 -11.42 -3.40
CA LEU A 146 6.86 -12.47 -4.40
C LEU A 146 8.23 -13.14 -4.46
N ASN A 147 8.26 -14.46 -4.42
CA ASN A 147 9.48 -15.24 -4.59
C ASN A 147 9.94 -15.27 -6.05
N GLU A 148 8.99 -15.26 -6.98
CA GLU A 148 9.21 -15.26 -8.42
C GLU A 148 8.28 -14.28 -9.10
N TYR A 149 8.77 -13.59 -10.12
CA TYR A 149 8.03 -12.58 -10.86
C TYR A 149 7.55 -13.13 -12.20
N THR A 150 6.82 -14.26 -12.16
CA THR A 150 6.17 -14.82 -13.34
C THR A 150 4.86 -14.06 -13.65
N GLU A 151 4.35 -14.26 -14.86
CA GLU A 151 3.07 -13.67 -15.26
C GLU A 151 1.93 -14.14 -14.36
N GLU A 152 1.92 -15.41 -14.00
CA GLU A 152 0.93 -16.02 -13.13
C GLU A 152 1.01 -15.48 -11.71
N SER A 153 2.23 -15.36 -11.14
CA SER A 153 2.41 -14.88 -9.77
C SER A 153 2.01 -13.40 -9.64
N ILE A 154 2.39 -12.57 -10.60
CA ILE A 154 2.01 -11.15 -10.65
C ILE A 154 0.49 -11.00 -10.82
N SER A 155 -0.10 -11.74 -11.78
CA SER A 155 -1.54 -11.66 -12.02
C SER A 155 -2.33 -12.12 -10.81
N GLY A 156 -1.99 -13.25 -10.23
CA GLY A 156 -2.63 -13.78 -9.02
C GLY A 156 -2.53 -12.83 -7.83
N LEU A 157 -1.37 -12.18 -7.63
CA LEU A 157 -1.19 -11.18 -6.58
C LEU A 157 -2.11 -9.98 -6.77
N VAL A 158 -2.09 -9.36 -7.96
CA VAL A 158 -2.88 -8.16 -8.26
C VAL A 158 -4.37 -8.46 -8.09
N ASP A 159 -4.85 -9.59 -8.66
CA ASP A 159 -6.25 -9.98 -8.54
C ASP A 159 -6.64 -10.19 -7.08
N LYS A 160 -5.85 -10.94 -6.32
CA LYS A 160 -6.11 -11.22 -4.90
C LYS A 160 -6.20 -9.92 -4.06
N ILE A 161 -5.28 -8.98 -4.26
CA ILE A 161 -5.25 -7.74 -3.48
C ILE A 161 -6.44 -6.85 -3.82
N VAL A 162 -6.66 -6.58 -5.10
CA VAL A 162 -7.72 -5.65 -5.53
C VAL A 162 -9.11 -6.23 -5.25
N ASP A 163 -9.33 -7.53 -5.53
CA ASP A 163 -10.61 -8.17 -5.25
C ASP A 163 -10.91 -8.23 -3.74
N SER A 164 -9.90 -8.46 -2.89
CA SER A 164 -10.07 -8.38 -1.43
C SER A 164 -10.54 -6.99 -1.01
N GLN A 165 -9.97 -5.91 -1.56
CA GLN A 165 -10.38 -4.54 -1.23
C GLN A 165 -11.83 -4.24 -1.67
N VAL A 166 -12.23 -4.74 -2.83
CA VAL A 166 -13.62 -4.64 -3.31
C VAL A 166 -14.57 -5.41 -2.39
N GLN A 167 -14.24 -6.67 -2.05
CA GLN A 167 -15.05 -7.53 -1.19
C GLN A 167 -15.17 -6.97 0.25
N GLU A 168 -14.12 -6.39 0.79
CA GLU A 168 -14.12 -5.71 2.08
C GLU A 168 -14.90 -4.39 2.06
N GLY A 169 -15.31 -3.93 0.87
CA GLY A 169 -16.18 -2.76 0.70
C GLY A 169 -15.47 -1.43 0.87
N PHE A 170 -14.15 -1.36 0.67
CA PHE A 170 -13.40 -0.12 0.83
C PHE A 170 -13.79 0.96 -0.17
N PHE A 171 -14.36 0.60 -1.30
CA PHE A 171 -14.72 1.53 -2.39
C PHE A 171 -16.21 1.88 -2.44
N LYS A 172 -16.99 1.55 -1.40
CA LYS A 172 -18.45 1.79 -1.39
C LYS A 172 -18.84 3.24 -1.54
N ASP A 173 -18.02 4.15 -0.99
CA ASP A 173 -18.28 5.58 -0.99
C ASP A 173 -17.53 6.32 -2.12
N CYS A 174 -16.96 5.57 -3.04
CA CYS A 174 -16.11 6.06 -4.12
C CYS A 174 -16.83 5.90 -5.48
N PRO A 175 -16.75 6.90 -6.39
CA PRO A 175 -17.36 6.81 -7.72
C PRO A 175 -16.54 5.94 -8.71
N ILE A 176 -15.84 4.92 -8.22
CA ILE A 176 -15.08 3.96 -9.04
C ILE A 176 -16.02 2.90 -9.60
N THR A 177 -15.87 2.57 -10.88
CA THR A 177 -16.66 1.55 -11.54
C THR A 177 -15.93 0.21 -11.59
N PHE A 178 -16.66 -0.89 -11.82
CA PHE A 178 -16.03 -2.20 -12.07
C PHE A 178 -15.12 -2.19 -13.30
N HIS A 179 -15.45 -1.37 -14.31
CA HIS A 179 -14.58 -1.16 -15.45
C HIS A 179 -13.25 -0.52 -15.05
N ASP A 180 -13.28 0.53 -14.25
CA ASP A 180 -12.06 1.20 -13.76
C ASP A 180 -11.18 0.25 -12.95
N ILE A 181 -11.80 -0.61 -12.12
CA ILE A 181 -11.09 -1.63 -11.34
C ILE A 181 -10.41 -2.64 -12.26
N THR A 182 -11.07 -3.08 -13.33
CA THR A 182 -10.50 -3.98 -14.32
C THR A 182 -9.29 -3.33 -15.01
N VAL A 183 -9.44 -2.10 -15.49
CA VAL A 183 -8.35 -1.33 -16.11
C VAL A 183 -7.18 -1.14 -15.13
N ALA A 184 -7.47 -0.82 -13.87
CA ALA A 184 -6.43 -0.68 -12.85
C ALA A 184 -5.62 -1.96 -12.66
N LYS A 185 -6.29 -3.12 -12.55
CA LYS A 185 -5.64 -4.43 -12.47
C LYS A 185 -4.73 -4.70 -13.65
N ASP A 186 -5.21 -4.46 -14.87
CA ASP A 186 -4.43 -4.70 -16.09
C ASP A 186 -3.17 -3.81 -16.13
N VAL A 187 -3.31 -2.53 -15.77
CA VAL A 187 -2.18 -1.61 -15.68
C VAL A 187 -1.16 -2.06 -14.63
N PHE A 188 -1.62 -2.48 -13.44
CA PHE A 188 -0.71 -2.97 -12.39
C PHE A 188 0.05 -4.21 -12.85
N LYS A 189 -0.62 -5.18 -13.48
CA LYS A 189 0.00 -6.40 -14.01
C LYS A 189 1.08 -6.06 -15.03
N GLU A 190 0.77 -5.19 -15.99
CA GLU A 190 1.72 -4.77 -17.03
C GLU A 190 2.94 -4.06 -16.44
N LYS A 191 2.71 -3.11 -15.52
CA LYS A 191 3.78 -2.32 -14.91
C LYS A 191 4.68 -3.14 -14.01
N LEU A 192 4.12 -4.04 -13.19
CA LEU A 192 4.92 -4.93 -12.35
C LEU A 192 5.81 -5.85 -13.19
N LYS A 193 5.31 -6.40 -14.30
CA LYS A 193 6.12 -7.16 -15.26
C LYS A 193 7.30 -6.32 -15.76
N THR A 194 7.06 -5.05 -16.10
CA THR A 194 8.13 -4.15 -16.58
C THR A 194 9.15 -3.82 -15.49
N ILE A 195 8.70 -3.57 -14.26
CA ILE A 195 9.55 -3.22 -13.11
C ILE A 195 10.49 -4.38 -12.75
N TYR A 196 9.95 -5.60 -12.73
CA TYR A 196 10.67 -6.79 -12.29
C TYR A 196 11.27 -7.61 -13.43
N HIS A 197 11.13 -7.14 -14.68
CA HIS A 197 11.73 -7.83 -15.82
C HIS A 197 13.25 -7.82 -15.66
N THR A 198 13.84 -9.02 -15.56
CA THR A 198 15.29 -9.20 -15.41
C THR A 198 15.98 -8.62 -16.64
N ARG A 199 16.83 -7.63 -16.45
CA ARG A 199 17.68 -7.12 -17.53
C ARG A 199 18.55 -8.30 -18.02
N ILE A 200 18.53 -8.55 -19.33
CA ILE A 200 19.41 -9.53 -19.96
C ILE A 200 20.84 -9.13 -19.60
N SER A 201 21.56 -10.01 -18.88
CA SER A 201 22.99 -9.80 -18.64
C SER A 201 23.73 -9.90 -19.96
N TYR A 202 24.43 -8.84 -20.36
CA TYR A 202 25.26 -8.88 -21.54
C TYR A 202 26.41 -9.85 -21.32
N PRO A 203 26.70 -10.80 -22.27
CA PRO A 203 27.81 -11.70 -22.14
C PRO A 203 29.13 -10.93 -22.14
N GLU A 204 30.02 -11.24 -21.20
CA GLU A 204 31.37 -10.69 -21.20
C GLU A 204 32.21 -11.30 -22.34
N LEU A 205 33.01 -10.45 -23.02
CA LEU A 205 34.00 -10.92 -23.96
C LEU A 205 35.01 -11.79 -23.22
N LYS A 206 35.07 -13.09 -23.56
CA LYS A 206 36.15 -13.96 -23.09
C LYS A 206 37.48 -13.40 -23.59
N LYS A 207 38.31 -12.88 -22.69
CA LYS A 207 39.69 -12.53 -22.99
C LYS A 207 40.39 -13.81 -23.45
N LYS A 208 40.99 -13.77 -24.65
CA LYS A 208 41.89 -14.81 -25.17
C LYS A 208 43.19 -14.81 -24.38
#